data_36fcaefe562d6b69f47b79f1ddf17d1f
#
_entry.id   36fcaefe562d6b69f47b79f1ddf17d1f
#
_cell.length_a   1.000
_cell.length_b   1.000
_cell.length_c   1.000
_cell.angle_alpha   90.00
_cell.angle_beta   90.00
_cell.angle_gamma   90.00
#
_symmetry.space_group_name_H-M   'P 1'
#
loop_
_entity.id
_entity.type
_entity.pdbx_description
1 polymer ?
#
loop_
_entity_poly.entity_id
_entity_poly.type
_entity_poly.pdbx_seq_one_letter_code
_entity_poly.pdbx_strand_id
1 'polypeptide(L)'
;SGVLYDHWATPGIRLIGYDRAGYGDSTRNPGRNIAAVVADVEAIADELGLDRYATWGISGGGPHALACAALCGDRLTAAASLAGVAPWGAEGLDWHAGMGEENIQEFDLVLAGEEALRPATERDRVHMLSLSPEDIRKMFETLLGEADRAALTGPLAEWLHASSGHGLAPGADGWIDDDLAFVQPWGFDVAEITR
;
A
#
# COMPACT_ATOMS: atom_id res chain seq x y z
N SER A 1 12.58 -7.44 -5.70
CA SER A 1 12.80 -6.71 -4.41
C SER A 1 14.23 -6.19 -4.22
N GLY A 2 15.25 -6.64 -4.96
CA GLY A 2 16.66 -6.24 -4.75
C GLY A 2 17.04 -4.81 -5.18
N VAL A 3 16.38 -4.26 -6.20
CA VAL A 3 16.86 -3.04 -6.88
C VAL A 3 16.77 -1.77 -6.02
N LEU A 4 15.76 -1.61 -5.16
CA LEU A 4 15.69 -0.48 -4.24
C LEU A 4 16.77 -0.53 -3.15
N TYR A 5 17.16 -1.73 -2.75
CA TYR A 5 18.16 -1.92 -1.68
C TYR A 5 19.53 -1.41 -2.09
N ASP A 6 19.93 -1.63 -3.35
CA ASP A 6 21.27 -1.24 -3.82
C ASP A 6 21.41 0.27 -4.06
N HIS A 7 20.31 0.95 -4.43
CA HIS A 7 20.32 2.38 -4.74
C HIS A 7 20.07 3.30 -3.54
N TRP A 8 19.33 2.82 -2.54
CA TRP A 8 18.89 3.62 -1.40
C TRP A 8 19.36 3.06 -0.05
N ALA A 9 20.24 2.07 -0.07
CA ALA A 9 20.82 1.52 1.14
C ALA A 9 21.63 2.60 1.86
N THR A 10 21.07 3.16 2.91
CA THR A 10 21.82 3.99 3.86
C THR A 10 22.59 3.06 4.78
N PRO A 11 23.92 3.26 4.96
CA PRO A 11 24.70 2.43 5.87
C PRO A 11 24.07 2.36 7.26
N GLY A 12 23.86 1.15 7.77
CA GLY A 12 23.24 0.91 9.09
C GLY A 12 21.72 0.78 9.08
N ILE A 13 21.05 0.90 7.93
CA ILE A 13 19.63 0.64 7.78
C ILE A 13 19.43 -0.69 7.03
N ARG A 14 18.64 -1.60 7.60
CA ARG A 14 18.15 -2.80 6.94
C ARG A 14 16.73 -2.55 6.46
N LEU A 15 16.51 -2.52 5.15
CA LEU A 15 15.17 -2.44 4.55
C LEU A 15 14.59 -3.85 4.42
N ILE A 16 13.32 -3.98 4.79
CA ILE A 16 12.55 -5.22 4.71
C ILE A 16 11.25 -4.90 4.01
N GLY A 17 10.96 -5.60 2.93
CA GLY A 17 9.68 -5.56 2.24
C GLY A 17 9.06 -6.96 2.21
N TYR A 18 7.74 -7.02 2.24
CA TYR A 18 6.99 -8.26 2.09
C TYR A 18 5.73 -8.03 1.26
N ASP A 19 5.21 -9.08 0.68
CA ASP A 19 3.94 -9.05 -0.02
C ASP A 19 2.82 -9.23 1.02
N ARG A 20 1.90 -8.25 1.11
CA ARG A 20 0.73 -8.38 1.99
C ARG A 20 -0.16 -9.52 1.51
N ALA A 21 -1.07 -9.97 2.40
CA ALA A 21 -2.00 -11.07 2.11
C ALA A 21 -2.71 -10.88 0.75
N GLY A 22 -2.61 -11.88 -0.12
CA GLY A 22 -3.21 -11.90 -1.45
C GLY A 22 -2.35 -11.29 -2.57
N TYR A 23 -1.15 -10.78 -2.27
CA TYR A 23 -0.17 -10.33 -3.26
C TYR A 23 1.00 -11.30 -3.37
N GLY A 24 1.62 -11.38 -4.54
CA GLY A 24 2.80 -12.19 -4.77
C GLY A 24 2.58 -13.64 -4.32
N ASP A 25 3.51 -14.15 -3.51
CA ASP A 25 3.43 -15.51 -2.97
C ASP A 25 2.66 -15.61 -1.64
N SER A 26 2.10 -14.49 -1.14
CA SER A 26 1.40 -14.47 0.15
C SER A 26 -0.03 -14.99 0.04
N THR A 27 -0.40 -15.84 0.99
CA THR A 27 -1.76 -16.38 1.08
C THR A 27 -2.80 -15.28 1.25
N ARG A 28 -3.90 -15.34 0.51
CA ARG A 28 -5.03 -14.42 0.66
C ARG A 28 -5.65 -14.54 2.06
N ASN A 29 -6.06 -13.41 2.64
CA ASN A 29 -6.84 -13.31 3.87
C ASN A 29 -8.11 -12.49 3.59
N PRO A 30 -9.18 -13.12 3.05
CA PRO A 30 -10.39 -12.41 2.63
C PRO A 30 -11.14 -11.83 3.82
N GLY A 31 -11.71 -10.62 3.64
CA GLY A 31 -12.47 -9.93 4.69
C GLY A 31 -11.61 -9.37 5.81
N ARG A 32 -10.27 -9.27 5.61
CA ARG A 32 -9.39 -8.58 6.55
C ARG A 32 -9.75 -7.11 6.68
N ASN A 33 -9.53 -6.55 7.86
CA ASN A 33 -9.46 -5.11 8.06
C ASN A 33 -8.00 -4.63 8.03
N ILE A 34 -7.80 -3.32 8.14
CA ILE A 34 -6.45 -2.72 8.12
C ILE A 34 -5.59 -3.21 9.29
N ALA A 35 -6.17 -3.41 10.49
CA ALA A 35 -5.44 -3.88 11.67
C ALA A 35 -4.85 -5.29 11.49
N ALA A 36 -5.38 -6.10 10.59
CA ALA A 36 -4.91 -7.48 10.38
C ALA A 36 -3.43 -7.55 9.98
N VAL A 37 -2.87 -6.50 9.35
CA VAL A 37 -1.46 -6.43 8.96
C VAL A 37 -0.49 -6.54 10.13
N VAL A 38 -0.93 -6.15 11.32
CA VAL A 38 -0.06 -6.13 12.52
C VAL A 38 0.45 -7.54 12.85
N ALA A 39 -0.40 -8.55 12.71
CA ALA A 39 0.00 -9.93 12.95
C ALA A 39 1.11 -10.40 11.99
N ASP A 40 1.03 -9.99 10.72
CA ASP A 40 2.06 -10.34 9.72
C ASP A 40 3.38 -9.63 10.04
N VAL A 41 3.31 -8.32 10.36
CA VAL A 41 4.51 -7.53 10.68
C VAL A 41 5.20 -8.03 11.95
N GLU A 42 4.44 -8.35 13.00
CA GLU A 42 4.99 -8.90 14.24
C GLU A 42 5.62 -10.29 14.01
N ALA A 43 4.97 -11.16 13.23
CA ALA A 43 5.53 -12.46 12.90
C ALA A 43 6.86 -12.35 12.11
N ILE A 44 6.92 -11.42 11.15
CA ILE A 44 8.15 -11.13 10.39
C ILE A 44 9.24 -10.58 11.32
N ALA A 45 8.88 -9.65 12.21
CA ALA A 45 9.83 -9.07 13.16
C ALA A 45 10.39 -10.13 14.12
N ASP A 46 9.55 -11.05 14.58
CA ASP A 46 9.96 -12.17 15.45
C ASP A 46 10.90 -13.13 14.72
N GLU A 47 10.55 -13.56 13.51
CA GLU A 47 11.36 -14.46 12.70
C GLU A 47 12.74 -13.87 12.36
N LEU A 48 12.79 -12.54 12.17
CA LEU A 48 14.03 -11.82 11.86
C LEU A 48 14.80 -11.36 13.12
N GLY A 49 14.28 -11.62 14.31
CA GLY A 49 14.90 -11.23 15.58
C GLY A 49 14.99 -9.70 15.74
N LEU A 50 13.97 -8.96 15.29
CA LEU A 50 13.96 -7.51 15.39
C LEU A 50 13.31 -7.06 16.70
N ASP A 51 14.09 -6.56 17.62
CA ASP A 51 13.58 -5.99 18.87
C ASP A 51 12.87 -4.64 18.62
N ARG A 52 13.37 -3.86 17.66
CA ARG A 52 12.82 -2.54 17.31
C ARG A 52 12.92 -2.31 15.80
N TYR A 53 11.90 -1.67 15.26
CA TYR A 53 11.82 -1.32 13.83
C TYR A 53 11.01 -0.04 13.61
N ALA A 54 11.09 0.51 12.42
CA ALA A 54 10.19 1.55 11.91
C ALA A 54 9.44 1.01 10.71
N THR A 55 8.28 1.56 10.41
CA THR A 55 7.49 1.21 9.23
C THR A 55 7.13 2.42 8.41
N TRP A 56 6.84 2.20 7.14
CA TRP A 56 6.29 3.22 6.27
C TRP A 56 5.45 2.57 5.17
N GLY A 57 4.51 3.34 4.63
CA GLY A 57 3.68 2.90 3.54
C GLY A 57 3.28 4.05 2.64
N ILE A 58 3.21 3.79 1.34
CA ILE A 58 2.78 4.75 0.33
C ILE A 58 1.38 4.36 -0.14
N SER A 59 0.52 5.37 -0.42
CA SER A 59 -0.84 5.17 -0.95
C SER A 59 -1.61 4.16 -0.09
N GLY A 60 -2.15 3.09 -0.65
CA GLY A 60 -2.80 2.00 0.09
C GLY A 60 -1.94 1.34 1.17
N GLY A 61 -0.62 1.53 1.18
CA GLY A 61 0.26 1.11 2.27
C GLY A 61 0.18 2.00 3.52
N GLY A 62 -0.26 3.24 3.37
CA GLY A 62 -0.33 4.23 4.45
C GLY A 62 -1.20 3.78 5.64
N PRO A 63 -2.46 3.38 5.44
CA PRO A 63 -3.32 2.84 6.49
C PRO A 63 -2.69 1.68 7.27
N HIS A 64 -2.00 0.78 6.58
CA HIS A 64 -1.31 -0.35 7.21
C HIS A 64 -0.13 0.11 8.09
N ALA A 65 0.62 1.14 7.67
CA ALA A 65 1.65 1.75 8.51
C ALA A 65 1.05 2.41 9.77
N LEU A 66 -0.13 3.05 9.64
CA LEU A 66 -0.86 3.61 10.78
C LEU A 66 -1.37 2.52 11.73
N ALA A 67 -1.83 1.38 11.23
CA ALA A 67 -2.19 0.23 12.08
C ALA A 67 -1.00 -0.24 12.92
N CYS A 68 0.18 -0.34 12.32
CA CYS A 68 1.39 -0.65 13.06
C CYS A 68 1.70 0.42 14.12
N ALA A 69 1.51 1.72 13.79
CA ALA A 69 1.72 2.81 14.76
C ALA A 69 0.78 2.73 15.97
N ALA A 70 -0.47 2.32 15.74
CA ALA A 70 -1.46 2.16 16.81
C ALA A 70 -1.22 0.90 17.66
N LEU A 71 -0.79 -0.22 17.08
CA LEU A 71 -0.95 -1.53 17.68
C LEU A 71 0.36 -2.29 17.97
N CYS A 72 1.51 -1.97 17.31
CA CYS A 72 2.78 -2.70 17.52
C CYS A 72 3.54 -2.31 18.81
N GLY A 73 2.97 -1.46 19.64
CA GLY A 73 3.54 -1.12 20.95
C GLY A 73 4.97 -0.54 20.87
N ASP A 74 5.81 -0.84 21.87
CA ASP A 74 7.14 -0.25 22.03
C ASP A 74 8.18 -0.72 21.03
N ARG A 75 7.90 -1.78 20.27
CA ARG A 75 8.79 -2.29 19.20
C ARG A 75 8.83 -1.34 18.01
N LEU A 76 7.73 -0.66 17.72
CA LEU A 76 7.70 0.31 16.64
C LEU A 76 8.26 1.65 17.12
N THR A 77 9.30 2.13 16.46
CA THR A 77 10.01 3.37 16.83
C THR A 77 9.49 4.59 16.09
N ALA A 78 8.96 4.39 14.88
CA ALA A 78 8.38 5.42 14.02
C ALA A 78 7.50 4.78 12.95
N ALA A 79 6.52 5.53 12.47
CA ALA A 79 5.73 5.18 11.29
C ALA A 79 5.58 6.38 10.36
N ALA A 80 5.51 6.13 9.05
CA ALA A 80 5.22 7.16 8.06
C ALA A 80 4.14 6.68 7.09
N SER A 81 3.08 7.48 6.92
CA SER A 81 2.08 7.33 5.88
C SER A 81 2.31 8.40 4.83
N LEU A 82 2.63 7.98 3.60
CA LEU A 82 2.93 8.85 2.47
C LEU A 82 1.79 8.78 1.46
N ALA A 83 1.06 9.88 1.28
CA ALA A 83 -0.09 9.95 0.37
C ALA A 83 -1.12 8.82 0.63
N GLY A 84 -1.30 8.41 1.89
CA GLY A 84 -2.24 7.36 2.29
C GLY A 84 -3.68 7.87 2.36
N VAL A 85 -4.65 6.97 2.17
CA VAL A 85 -6.06 7.30 2.38
C VAL A 85 -6.37 7.48 3.87
N ALA A 86 -7.35 8.33 4.17
CA ALA A 86 -7.89 8.49 5.53
C ALA A 86 -8.97 7.43 5.82
N PRO A 87 -9.35 7.22 7.10
CA PRO A 87 -10.49 6.37 7.43
C PRO A 87 -11.76 6.88 6.73
N TRP A 88 -12.50 5.96 6.10
CA TRP A 88 -13.78 6.29 5.48
C TRP A 88 -14.77 6.84 6.53
N GLY A 89 -15.43 7.94 6.20
CA GLY A 89 -16.41 8.56 7.09
C GLY A 89 -15.80 9.35 8.26
N ALA A 90 -14.50 9.67 8.21
CA ALA A 90 -13.86 10.53 9.21
C ALA A 90 -14.58 11.86 9.32
N GLU A 91 -14.94 12.27 10.54
CA GLU A 91 -15.71 13.48 10.78
C GLU A 91 -14.98 14.75 10.31
N GLY A 92 -15.68 15.59 9.58
CA GLY A 92 -15.13 16.86 9.07
C GLY A 92 -14.24 16.73 7.83
N LEU A 93 -14.06 15.52 7.30
CA LEU A 93 -13.29 15.26 6.08
C LEU A 93 -14.21 15.03 4.88
N ASP A 94 -14.05 15.85 3.84
CA ASP A 94 -14.51 15.48 2.50
C ASP A 94 -13.52 14.47 1.93
N TRP A 95 -13.86 13.20 2.00
CA TRP A 95 -12.95 12.09 1.73
C TRP A 95 -12.44 12.05 0.29
N HIS A 96 -13.27 12.48 -0.68
CA HIS A 96 -12.92 12.54 -2.09
C HIS A 96 -12.17 13.82 -2.49
N ALA A 97 -12.15 14.83 -1.62
CA ALA A 97 -11.52 16.09 -1.95
C ALA A 97 -10.03 15.96 -2.27
N GLY A 98 -9.65 16.33 -3.49
CA GLY A 98 -8.26 16.26 -3.95
C GLY A 98 -7.84 14.91 -4.52
N MET A 99 -8.72 13.91 -4.54
CA MET A 99 -8.44 12.64 -5.25
C MET A 99 -8.53 12.82 -6.76
N GLY A 100 -7.75 12.03 -7.50
CA GLY A 100 -7.89 11.91 -8.95
C GLY A 100 -9.22 11.24 -9.33
N GLU A 101 -9.74 11.57 -10.51
CA GLU A 101 -11.00 11.04 -11.04
C GLU A 101 -11.04 9.50 -11.03
N GLU A 102 -9.92 8.86 -11.39
CA GLU A 102 -9.81 7.39 -11.42
C GLU A 102 -9.97 6.78 -10.02
N ASN A 103 -9.36 7.40 -9.00
CA ASN A 103 -9.51 6.94 -7.62
C ASN A 103 -10.95 7.10 -7.12
N ILE A 104 -11.63 8.21 -7.49
CA ILE A 104 -13.04 8.41 -7.12
C ILE A 104 -13.91 7.31 -7.73
N GLN A 105 -13.72 7.00 -9.01
CA GLN A 105 -14.46 5.93 -9.70
C GLN A 105 -14.18 4.54 -9.08
N GLU A 106 -12.93 4.27 -8.71
CA GLU A 106 -12.55 3.03 -8.02
C GLU A 106 -13.29 2.92 -6.68
N PHE A 107 -13.27 3.96 -5.85
CA PHE A 107 -13.94 3.94 -4.55
C PHE A 107 -15.47 3.93 -4.65
N ASP A 108 -16.07 4.48 -5.70
CA ASP A 108 -17.51 4.31 -5.98
C ASP A 108 -17.85 2.82 -6.20
N LEU A 109 -16.99 2.07 -6.90
CA LEU A 109 -17.14 0.61 -7.07
C LEU A 109 -16.88 -0.14 -5.76
N VAL A 110 -15.90 0.28 -4.96
CA VAL A 110 -15.63 -0.30 -3.62
C VAL A 110 -16.87 -0.20 -2.73
N LEU A 111 -17.51 0.96 -2.71
CA LEU A 111 -18.74 1.19 -1.94
C LEU A 111 -19.94 0.38 -2.45
N ALA A 112 -19.95 0.05 -3.73
CA ALA A 112 -20.96 -0.84 -4.31
C ALA A 112 -20.69 -2.35 -4.00
N GLY A 113 -19.50 -2.68 -3.48
CA GLY A 113 -19.11 -4.00 -3.02
C GLY A 113 -18.28 -4.81 -4.01
N GLU A 114 -17.74 -5.95 -3.53
CA GLU A 114 -16.81 -6.80 -4.28
C GLU A 114 -17.31 -7.21 -5.67
N GLU A 115 -18.60 -7.52 -5.81
CA GLU A 115 -19.18 -7.94 -7.08
C GLU A 115 -19.07 -6.85 -8.16
N ALA A 116 -19.25 -5.59 -7.79
CA ALA A 116 -19.11 -4.45 -8.68
C ALA A 116 -17.63 -4.09 -8.94
N LEU A 117 -16.79 -4.19 -7.92
CA LEU A 117 -15.36 -3.84 -7.96
C LEU A 117 -14.54 -4.82 -8.80
N ARG A 118 -14.71 -6.12 -8.60
CA ARG A 118 -13.86 -7.18 -9.16
C ARG A 118 -13.64 -7.10 -10.68
N PRO A 119 -14.65 -6.88 -11.54
CA PRO A 119 -14.43 -6.79 -12.98
C PRO A 119 -13.56 -5.59 -13.39
N ALA A 120 -13.64 -4.49 -12.66
CA ALA A 120 -12.83 -3.31 -12.89
C ALA A 120 -11.38 -3.56 -12.47
N THR A 121 -11.17 -4.03 -11.24
CA THR A 121 -9.82 -4.30 -10.70
C THR A 121 -9.07 -5.36 -11.53
N GLU A 122 -9.76 -6.40 -12.03
CA GLU A 122 -9.12 -7.38 -12.94
C GLU A 122 -8.73 -6.76 -14.29
N ARG A 123 -9.51 -5.85 -14.85
CA ARG A 123 -9.14 -5.10 -16.06
C ARG A 123 -7.89 -4.26 -15.81
N ASP A 124 -7.88 -3.53 -14.69
CA ASP A 124 -6.81 -2.61 -14.33
C ASP A 124 -5.53 -3.38 -14.00
N ARG A 125 -5.65 -4.55 -13.35
CA ARG A 125 -4.56 -5.50 -13.16
C ARG A 125 -3.94 -5.94 -14.49
N VAL A 126 -4.75 -6.37 -15.43
CA VAL A 126 -4.27 -6.80 -16.77
C VAL A 126 -3.59 -5.65 -17.48
N HIS A 127 -4.13 -4.44 -17.39
CA HIS A 127 -3.52 -3.23 -17.92
C HIS A 127 -2.16 -2.97 -17.27
N MET A 128 -2.08 -2.93 -15.94
CA MET A 128 -0.83 -2.72 -15.19
C MET A 128 0.26 -3.74 -15.57
N LEU A 129 -0.10 -5.01 -15.70
CA LEU A 129 0.83 -6.07 -16.13
C LEU A 129 1.32 -5.92 -17.57
N SER A 130 0.62 -5.17 -18.42
CA SER A 130 0.98 -4.91 -19.80
C SER A 130 1.91 -3.71 -20.00
N LEU A 131 2.01 -2.82 -18.97
CA LEU A 131 2.80 -1.61 -19.04
C LEU A 131 4.30 -1.90 -19.02
N SER A 132 5.06 -1.18 -19.84
CA SER A 132 6.51 -1.11 -19.69
C SER A 132 6.91 -0.13 -18.58
N PRO A 133 8.17 -0.15 -18.09
CA PRO A 133 8.66 0.85 -17.15
C PRO A 133 8.45 2.30 -17.62
N GLU A 134 8.59 2.54 -18.91
CA GLU A 134 8.35 3.87 -19.52
C GLU A 134 6.87 4.25 -19.52
N ASP A 135 5.96 3.28 -19.72
CA ASP A 135 4.52 3.54 -19.65
C ASP A 135 4.08 3.83 -18.20
N ILE A 136 4.65 3.13 -17.23
CA ILE A 136 4.45 3.43 -15.80
C ILE A 136 4.89 4.86 -15.50
N ARG A 137 6.06 5.27 -15.97
CA ARG A 137 6.54 6.64 -15.80
C ARG A 137 5.56 7.66 -16.39
N LYS A 138 5.05 7.43 -17.57
CA LYS A 138 4.05 8.29 -18.23
C LYS A 138 2.73 8.33 -17.50
N MET A 139 2.24 7.20 -17.01
CA MET A 139 1.00 7.11 -16.24
C MET A 139 1.03 8.02 -15.01
N PHE A 140 2.15 8.07 -14.31
CA PHE A 140 2.31 8.95 -13.15
C PHE A 140 2.61 10.43 -13.50
N GLU A 141 2.94 10.75 -14.75
CA GLU A 141 3.37 12.10 -15.15
C GLU A 141 2.32 13.18 -14.87
N THR A 142 1.04 12.83 -14.98
CA THR A 142 -0.09 13.75 -14.72
C THR A 142 -0.47 13.85 -13.23
N LEU A 143 -0.10 12.85 -12.43
CA LEU A 143 -0.44 12.78 -11.01
C LEU A 143 0.65 13.37 -10.10
N LEU A 144 1.90 13.44 -10.58
CA LEU A 144 3.05 13.83 -9.78
C LEU A 144 3.40 15.31 -9.95
N GLY A 145 3.84 15.93 -8.85
CA GLY A 145 4.49 17.23 -8.86
C GLY A 145 5.86 17.20 -9.58
N GLU A 146 6.44 18.36 -9.82
CA GLU A 146 7.72 18.48 -10.56
C GLU A 146 8.84 17.70 -9.87
N ALA A 147 8.94 17.80 -8.54
CA ALA A 147 9.94 17.10 -7.75
C ALA A 147 9.80 15.57 -7.83
N ASP A 148 8.58 15.08 -7.73
CA ASP A 148 8.29 13.65 -7.80
C ASP A 148 8.53 13.09 -9.20
N ARG A 149 8.17 13.84 -10.25
CA ARG A 149 8.51 13.48 -11.64
C ARG A 149 10.01 13.38 -11.86
N ALA A 150 10.79 14.29 -11.27
CA ALA A 150 12.24 14.24 -11.34
C ALA A 150 12.83 13.01 -10.61
N ALA A 151 12.18 12.56 -9.53
CA ALA A 151 12.56 11.36 -8.79
C ALA A 151 12.16 10.05 -9.48
N LEU A 152 11.10 10.06 -10.28
CA LEU A 152 10.62 8.88 -11.04
C LEU A 152 11.54 8.60 -12.23
N THR A 153 12.78 8.24 -11.92
CA THR A 153 13.82 7.89 -12.90
C THR A 153 13.71 6.44 -13.37
N GLY A 154 14.54 6.04 -14.35
CA GLY A 154 14.55 4.68 -14.89
C GLY A 154 14.59 3.57 -13.83
N PRO A 155 15.55 3.58 -12.87
CA PRO A 155 15.61 2.55 -11.82
C PRO A 155 14.36 2.46 -10.95
N LEU A 156 13.72 3.57 -10.60
CA LEU A 156 12.47 3.56 -9.83
C LEU A 156 11.31 3.03 -10.67
N ALA A 157 11.21 3.43 -11.93
CA ALA A 157 10.18 2.93 -12.84
C ALA A 157 10.35 1.40 -13.10
N GLU A 158 11.59 0.94 -13.27
CA GLU A 158 11.91 -0.49 -13.39
C GLU A 158 11.52 -1.28 -12.14
N TRP A 159 11.79 -0.72 -10.96
CA TRP A 159 11.39 -1.34 -9.71
C TRP A 159 9.86 -1.39 -9.55
N LEU A 160 9.15 -0.31 -9.84
CA LEU A 160 7.69 -0.27 -9.80
C LEU A 160 7.09 -1.31 -10.76
N HIS A 161 7.62 -1.40 -11.97
CA HIS A 161 7.21 -2.42 -12.94
C HIS A 161 7.41 -3.84 -12.40
N ALA A 162 8.60 -4.15 -11.89
CA ALA A 162 8.92 -5.47 -11.36
C ALA A 162 8.08 -5.81 -10.11
N SER A 163 7.89 -4.83 -9.22
CA SER A 163 7.10 -5.00 -7.99
C SER A 163 5.62 -5.21 -8.30
N SER A 164 5.03 -4.40 -9.19
CA SER A 164 3.65 -4.58 -9.64
C SER A 164 3.46 -5.91 -10.36
N GLY A 165 4.43 -6.27 -11.23
CA GLY A 165 4.42 -7.54 -11.93
C GLY A 165 4.40 -8.74 -11.00
N HIS A 166 5.25 -8.74 -9.95
CA HIS A 166 5.27 -9.78 -8.93
C HIS A 166 4.01 -9.76 -8.07
N GLY A 167 3.65 -8.61 -7.51
CA GLY A 167 2.54 -8.50 -6.57
C GLY A 167 1.19 -8.88 -7.19
N LEU A 168 0.98 -8.53 -8.46
CA LEU A 168 -0.29 -8.76 -9.18
C LEU A 168 -0.31 -10.05 -10.01
N ALA A 169 0.79 -10.81 -10.08
CA ALA A 169 0.84 -12.05 -10.87
C ALA A 169 -0.23 -13.07 -10.48
N PRO A 170 -0.52 -13.33 -9.18
CA PRO A 170 -1.49 -14.35 -8.80
C PRO A 170 -2.95 -13.94 -9.08
N GLY A 171 -3.26 -12.65 -9.16
CA GLY A 171 -4.63 -12.14 -9.36
C GLY A 171 -4.85 -10.77 -8.73
N ALA A 172 -6.10 -10.31 -8.74
CA ALA A 172 -6.52 -9.04 -8.15
C ALA A 172 -7.00 -9.16 -6.68
N ASP A 173 -7.01 -10.35 -6.10
CA ASP A 173 -7.62 -10.60 -4.79
C ASP A 173 -7.02 -9.75 -3.67
N GLY A 174 -5.70 -9.58 -3.65
CA GLY A 174 -5.03 -8.73 -2.68
C GLY A 174 -5.44 -7.26 -2.77
N TRP A 175 -5.55 -6.74 -4.00
CA TRP A 175 -6.00 -5.38 -4.28
C TRP A 175 -7.46 -5.17 -3.84
N ILE A 176 -8.36 -6.06 -4.27
CA ILE A 176 -9.78 -6.02 -3.89
C ILE A 176 -9.97 -6.05 -2.38
N ASP A 177 -9.24 -6.92 -1.67
CA ASP A 177 -9.33 -7.03 -0.21
C ASP A 177 -8.82 -5.78 0.49
N ASP A 178 -7.75 -5.13 -0.03
CA ASP A 178 -7.26 -3.85 0.50
C ASP A 178 -8.30 -2.74 0.30
N ASP A 179 -8.85 -2.59 -0.90
CA ASP A 179 -9.83 -1.56 -1.21
C ASP A 179 -11.08 -1.67 -0.33
N LEU A 180 -11.60 -2.88 -0.18
CA LEU A 180 -12.73 -3.14 0.72
C LEU A 180 -12.37 -2.82 2.18
N ALA A 181 -11.15 -3.08 2.61
CA ALA A 181 -10.69 -2.77 3.96
C ALA A 181 -10.58 -1.26 4.23
N PHE A 182 -10.29 -0.44 3.20
CA PHE A 182 -10.18 1.02 3.36
C PHE A 182 -11.50 1.68 3.76
N VAL A 183 -12.63 1.16 3.29
CA VAL A 183 -13.97 1.72 3.54
C VAL A 183 -14.72 1.05 4.70
N GLN A 184 -14.08 0.11 5.39
CA GLN A 184 -14.62 -0.56 6.58
C GLN A 184 -13.95 -0.01 7.86
N PRO A 185 -14.47 -0.35 9.06
CA PRO A 185 -13.77 -0.06 10.30
C PRO A 185 -12.36 -0.66 10.30
N TRP A 186 -11.34 0.17 10.48
CA TRP A 186 -9.93 -0.24 10.38
C TRP A 186 -9.47 -1.16 11.50
N GLY A 187 -10.23 -1.24 12.62
CA GLY A 187 -9.89 -2.08 13.78
C GLY A 187 -9.02 -1.37 14.82
N PHE A 188 -8.77 -0.07 14.65
CA PHE A 188 -8.10 0.82 15.61
C PHE A 188 -8.56 2.25 15.38
N ASP A 189 -8.30 3.14 16.36
CA ASP A 189 -8.56 4.57 16.24
C ASP A 189 -7.25 5.32 15.92
N VAL A 190 -7.23 6.08 14.85
CA VAL A 190 -6.06 6.90 14.47
C VAL A 190 -5.75 7.98 15.53
N ALA A 191 -6.74 8.41 16.30
CA ALA A 191 -6.55 9.37 17.41
C ALA A 191 -5.75 8.78 18.57
N GLU A 192 -5.64 7.46 18.69
CA GLU A 192 -4.86 6.78 19.72
C GLU A 192 -3.37 6.70 19.37
N ILE A 193 -2.96 7.07 18.15
CA ILE A 193 -1.55 7.09 17.73
C ILE A 193 -0.83 8.23 18.45
N THR A 194 0.11 7.89 19.32
CA THR A 194 0.88 8.85 20.15
C THR A 194 2.35 8.97 19.75
N ARG A 195 2.75 8.38 18.62
CA ARG A 195 4.17 8.24 18.20
C ARG A 195 4.45 8.88 16.87
#